data_e0cbb5ab19f9b047ff6c9631b6726ccb
#
_entry.id   e0cbb5ab19f9b047ff6c9631b6726ccb
#
_cell.length_a   1.000
_cell.length_b   1.000
_cell.length_c   1.000
_cell.angle_alpha   90.00
_cell.angle_beta   90.00
_cell.angle_gamma   90.00
#
_symmetry.space_group_name_H-M   'P 1'
#
loop_
_entity.id
_entity.type
_entity.pdbx_description
1 polymer ?
#
loop_
_entity_poly.entity_id
_entity_poly.type
_entity_poly.pdbx_seq_one_letter_code
_entity_poly.pdbx_strand_id
1 'polypeptide(L)'
;VQDPSKRYSVPETLNGWTLSVDENGNVTATPPEDAKPGDGVDAPVTVTYIDGSTDTVYAPFKVKSQQKDINEPVYPVESTKPGTQVTRNVNLNNAPSDSTFSFGVGEDGNPIKKTTVDGWDYEIDPRTGEVSVTPPSTAKPGDKQITNVTVTYPDGSTDLVPVGTVVNLTKNYEAEPTYPPETIFPGETATAPLDLKLPD
;
A
#
# COMPACT_ATOMS: atom_id res chain seq x y z
N VAL A 1 -25.02 -32.12 -22.31
CA VAL A 1 -24.94 -33.56 -22.59
C VAL A 1 -23.72 -33.78 -23.41
N GLN A 2 -22.73 -34.50 -22.87
CA GLN A 2 -21.49 -34.84 -23.55
C GLN A 2 -21.77 -35.71 -24.76
N ASP A 3 -21.29 -35.34 -25.93
CA ASP A 3 -21.33 -36.17 -27.11
C ASP A 3 -20.04 -37.02 -27.15
N PRO A 4 -20.07 -38.31 -26.81
CA PRO A 4 -18.88 -39.16 -26.74
C PRO A 4 -18.18 -39.39 -28.08
N SER A 5 -18.76 -38.87 -29.17
CA SER A 5 -18.23 -38.98 -30.51
C SER A 5 -17.26 -37.82 -30.88
N LYS A 6 -17.07 -36.85 -29.99
CA LYS A 6 -16.21 -35.68 -30.26
C LYS A 6 -14.92 -35.73 -29.46
N ARG A 7 -13.84 -35.27 -30.05
CA ARG A 7 -12.53 -35.06 -29.39
C ARG A 7 -12.14 -33.61 -29.57
N TYR A 8 -11.49 -33.09 -28.52
CA TYR A 8 -11.02 -31.71 -28.46
C TYR A 8 -9.52 -31.66 -28.33
N SER A 9 -8.88 -30.73 -29.01
CA SER A 9 -7.45 -30.46 -28.86
C SER A 9 -7.15 -28.96 -28.93
N VAL A 10 -6.14 -28.54 -28.21
CA VAL A 10 -5.56 -27.19 -28.23
C VAL A 10 -4.05 -27.30 -28.34
N PRO A 11 -3.32 -26.31 -28.85
CA PRO A 11 -1.87 -26.26 -28.68
C PRO A 11 -1.52 -26.14 -27.21
N GLU A 12 -0.47 -26.81 -26.76
CA GLU A 12 -0.03 -26.75 -25.33
C GLU A 12 0.40 -25.32 -24.94
N THR A 13 0.94 -24.57 -25.91
CA THR A 13 1.36 -23.18 -25.70
C THR A 13 0.97 -22.30 -26.90
N LEU A 14 0.55 -21.07 -26.59
CA LEU A 14 0.27 -20.04 -27.60
C LEU A 14 0.59 -18.64 -27.02
N ASN A 15 1.49 -17.89 -27.67
CA ASN A 15 1.90 -16.54 -27.25
C ASN A 15 2.34 -16.46 -25.78
N GLY A 16 3.03 -17.47 -25.27
CA GLY A 16 3.46 -17.56 -23.86
C GLY A 16 2.40 -18.09 -22.90
N TRP A 17 1.15 -18.24 -23.34
CA TRP A 17 0.10 -18.87 -22.54
C TRP A 17 0.21 -20.40 -22.57
N THR A 18 0.00 -21.05 -21.45
CA THR A 18 -0.16 -22.51 -21.37
C THR A 18 -1.64 -22.85 -21.48
N LEU A 19 -1.97 -23.76 -22.41
CA LEU A 19 -3.34 -24.14 -22.72
C LEU A 19 -3.56 -25.64 -22.51
N SER A 20 -4.75 -26.01 -22.07
CA SER A 20 -5.20 -27.40 -22.04
C SER A 20 -6.70 -27.49 -22.29
N VAL A 21 -7.19 -28.67 -22.74
CA VAL A 21 -8.61 -28.95 -22.91
C VAL A 21 -8.92 -30.32 -22.33
N ASP A 22 -10.04 -30.42 -21.62
CA ASP A 22 -10.52 -31.68 -21.07
C ASP A 22 -11.40 -32.47 -22.07
N GLU A 23 -11.81 -33.66 -21.68
CA GLU A 23 -12.68 -34.55 -22.46
C GLU A 23 -14.07 -33.94 -22.72
N ASN A 24 -14.47 -32.95 -21.95
CA ASN A 24 -15.75 -32.25 -22.09
C ASN A 24 -15.66 -31.02 -23.01
N GLY A 25 -14.45 -30.68 -23.46
CA GLY A 25 -14.19 -29.49 -24.26
C GLY A 25 -14.00 -28.21 -23.43
N ASN A 26 -13.82 -28.32 -22.09
CA ASN A 26 -13.49 -27.17 -21.26
C ASN A 26 -12.02 -26.82 -21.48
N VAL A 27 -11.77 -25.57 -21.85
CA VAL A 27 -10.42 -25.04 -22.08
C VAL A 27 -9.92 -24.35 -20.84
N THR A 28 -8.71 -24.68 -20.43
CA THR A 28 -7.96 -23.98 -19.38
C THR A 28 -6.82 -23.22 -19.98
N ALA A 29 -6.64 -21.95 -19.59
CA ALA A 29 -5.56 -21.09 -20.06
C ALA A 29 -4.87 -20.45 -18.86
N THR A 30 -3.53 -20.54 -18.84
CA THR A 30 -2.68 -19.89 -17.83
C THR A 30 -1.81 -18.85 -18.52
N PRO A 31 -1.93 -17.55 -18.20
CA PRO A 31 -1.08 -16.52 -18.76
C PRO A 31 0.38 -16.65 -18.28
N PRO A 32 1.37 -16.07 -18.99
CA PRO A 32 2.72 -15.95 -18.48
C PRO A 32 2.78 -15.05 -17.24
N GLU A 33 3.80 -15.22 -16.39
CA GLU A 33 3.94 -14.48 -15.12
C GLU A 33 4.07 -12.97 -15.32
N ASP A 34 4.59 -12.53 -16.46
CA ASP A 34 4.77 -11.11 -16.82
C ASP A 34 3.58 -10.52 -17.60
N ALA A 35 2.47 -11.27 -17.74
CA ALA A 35 1.28 -10.82 -18.45
C ALA A 35 0.67 -9.61 -17.75
N LYS A 36 0.29 -8.61 -18.56
CA LYS A 36 -0.29 -7.35 -18.07
C LYS A 36 -1.81 -7.36 -18.17
N PRO A 37 -2.49 -6.58 -17.33
CA PRO A 37 -3.92 -6.36 -17.49
C PRO A 37 -4.29 -5.95 -18.91
N GLY A 38 -5.26 -6.67 -19.48
CA GLY A 38 -5.70 -6.46 -20.86
C GLY A 38 -5.07 -7.39 -21.90
N ASP A 39 -3.94 -8.04 -21.59
CA ASP A 39 -3.37 -9.08 -22.45
C ASP A 39 -4.37 -10.22 -22.60
N GLY A 40 -4.38 -10.84 -23.77
CA GLY A 40 -5.33 -11.90 -24.04
C GLY A 40 -4.82 -12.92 -25.06
N VAL A 41 -5.52 -14.03 -25.13
CA VAL A 41 -5.29 -15.08 -26.11
C VAL A 41 -6.62 -15.65 -26.60
N ASP A 42 -6.75 -15.83 -27.89
CA ASP A 42 -7.83 -16.59 -28.51
C ASP A 42 -7.33 -18.01 -28.77
N ALA A 43 -7.63 -18.92 -27.82
CA ALA A 43 -7.16 -20.30 -27.88
C ALA A 43 -7.89 -21.06 -28.99
N PRO A 44 -7.21 -21.54 -30.07
CA PRO A 44 -7.84 -22.33 -31.10
C PRO A 44 -8.15 -23.74 -30.56
N VAL A 45 -9.41 -24.10 -30.55
CA VAL A 45 -9.90 -25.44 -30.18
C VAL A 45 -10.28 -26.18 -31.41
N THR A 46 -9.58 -27.27 -31.73
CA THR A 46 -9.97 -28.17 -32.81
C THR A 46 -10.94 -29.20 -32.25
N VAL A 47 -12.13 -29.24 -32.85
CA VAL A 47 -13.16 -30.24 -32.56
C VAL A 47 -13.09 -31.28 -33.67
N THR A 48 -12.83 -32.53 -33.36
CA THR A 48 -12.82 -33.64 -34.33
C THR A 48 -14.07 -34.49 -34.10
N TYR A 49 -14.83 -34.66 -35.17
CA TYR A 49 -16.06 -35.47 -35.17
C TYR A 49 -15.78 -36.94 -35.48
N ILE A 50 -16.78 -37.81 -35.26
CA ILE A 50 -16.64 -39.24 -35.45
C ILE A 50 -16.35 -39.66 -36.95
N ASP A 51 -16.77 -38.84 -37.87
CA ASP A 51 -16.50 -39.03 -39.32
C ASP A 51 -15.12 -38.54 -39.74
N GLY A 52 -14.32 -38.02 -38.81
CA GLY A 52 -12.98 -37.48 -39.01
C GLY A 52 -12.96 -36.02 -39.51
N SER A 53 -14.11 -35.41 -39.73
CA SER A 53 -14.18 -33.98 -40.02
C SER A 53 -13.79 -33.12 -38.80
N THR A 54 -13.33 -31.90 -39.02
CA THR A 54 -12.87 -31.01 -37.97
C THR A 54 -13.42 -29.61 -38.12
N ASP A 55 -13.71 -28.98 -36.97
CA ASP A 55 -13.96 -27.55 -36.87
C ASP A 55 -12.92 -26.89 -35.95
N THR A 56 -12.63 -25.61 -36.17
CA THR A 56 -11.84 -24.81 -35.26
C THR A 56 -12.71 -23.70 -34.71
N VAL A 57 -12.81 -23.67 -33.38
CA VAL A 57 -13.47 -22.59 -32.62
C VAL A 57 -12.46 -21.91 -31.72
N TYR A 58 -12.72 -20.68 -31.33
CA TYR A 58 -11.79 -19.92 -30.47
C TYR A 58 -12.38 -19.69 -29.10
N ALA A 59 -11.59 -19.99 -28.06
CA ALA A 59 -11.91 -19.67 -26.68
C ALA A 59 -11.11 -18.43 -26.25
N PRO A 60 -11.77 -17.27 -26.07
CA PRO A 60 -11.08 -16.04 -25.71
C PRO A 60 -10.79 -15.98 -24.21
N PHE A 61 -9.56 -15.62 -23.84
CA PHE A 61 -9.13 -15.36 -22.48
C PHE A 61 -8.48 -13.99 -22.39
N LYS A 62 -8.64 -13.31 -21.26
CA LYS A 62 -8.08 -11.98 -21.03
C LYS A 62 -7.61 -11.83 -19.59
N VAL A 63 -6.45 -11.24 -19.38
CA VAL A 63 -5.91 -10.89 -18.06
C VAL A 63 -6.71 -9.73 -17.49
N LYS A 64 -7.22 -9.90 -16.26
CA LYS A 64 -7.92 -8.84 -15.53
C LYS A 64 -6.92 -7.93 -14.82
N SER A 65 -7.28 -6.65 -14.63
CA SER A 65 -6.59 -5.76 -13.70
C SER A 65 -6.74 -6.29 -12.27
N GLN A 66 -5.65 -6.29 -11.53
CA GLN A 66 -5.69 -6.54 -10.08
C GLN A 66 -6.13 -5.27 -9.34
N GLN A 67 -6.61 -5.43 -8.11
CA GLN A 67 -7.06 -4.30 -7.30
C GLN A 67 -5.92 -3.29 -7.05
N LYS A 68 -4.69 -3.74 -6.84
CA LYS A 68 -3.50 -2.88 -6.70
C LYS A 68 -3.20 -2.02 -7.93
N ASP A 69 -3.64 -2.42 -9.14
CA ASP A 69 -3.37 -1.69 -10.39
C ASP A 69 -4.35 -0.54 -10.62
N ILE A 70 -5.46 -0.52 -9.88
CA ILE A 70 -6.58 0.41 -10.07
C ILE A 70 -6.92 1.22 -8.82
N ASN A 71 -6.28 0.94 -7.68
CA ASN A 71 -6.48 1.64 -6.42
C ASN A 71 -5.18 2.32 -5.98
N GLU A 72 -5.31 3.47 -5.35
CA GLU A 72 -4.18 4.23 -4.83
C GLU A 72 -4.50 4.70 -3.40
N PRO A 73 -4.47 3.79 -2.39
CA PRO A 73 -4.71 4.16 -1.01
C PRO A 73 -3.59 5.07 -0.50
N VAL A 74 -3.94 6.05 0.32
CA VAL A 74 -2.97 6.99 0.89
C VAL A 74 -3.25 7.25 2.36
N TYR A 75 -2.19 7.48 3.13
CA TYR A 75 -2.27 8.03 4.48
C TYR A 75 -1.87 9.51 4.48
N PRO A 76 -2.64 10.38 5.14
CA PRO A 76 -2.22 11.77 5.34
C PRO A 76 -0.96 11.81 6.21
N VAL A 77 -0.06 12.75 5.91
CA VAL A 77 1.05 13.05 6.81
C VAL A 77 0.48 13.81 8.00
N GLU A 78 0.75 13.32 9.20
CA GLU A 78 0.30 13.93 10.45
C GLU A 78 1.48 14.42 11.27
N SER A 79 1.22 15.35 12.14
CA SER A 79 2.22 15.88 13.06
C SER A 79 1.77 15.76 14.52
N THR A 80 2.72 15.56 15.44
CA THR A 80 2.46 15.43 16.86
C THR A 80 3.63 15.91 17.71
N LYS A 81 3.46 15.93 19.04
CA LYS A 81 4.52 16.25 20.00
C LYS A 81 5.33 15.00 20.35
N PRO A 82 6.57 15.15 20.85
CA PRO A 82 7.33 14.03 21.39
C PRO A 82 6.52 13.26 22.44
N GLY A 83 6.52 11.93 22.37
CA GLY A 83 5.79 11.04 23.28
C GLY A 83 4.26 11.10 23.18
N THR A 84 3.69 11.84 22.24
CA THR A 84 2.23 12.00 22.11
C THR A 84 1.75 11.21 20.87
N GLN A 85 0.79 10.32 21.10
CA GLN A 85 0.18 9.53 20.02
C GLN A 85 -0.64 10.42 19.08
N VAL A 86 -0.55 10.13 17.78
CA VAL A 86 -1.44 10.65 16.74
C VAL A 86 -2.02 9.50 15.94
N THR A 87 -3.27 9.62 15.56
CA THR A 87 -4.02 8.60 14.83
C THR A 87 -4.50 9.16 13.49
N ARG A 88 -4.50 8.33 12.46
CA ARG A 88 -4.99 8.68 11.12
C ARG A 88 -5.68 7.53 10.43
N ASN A 89 -6.64 7.85 9.59
CA ASN A 89 -7.32 6.89 8.74
C ASN A 89 -6.68 6.86 7.34
N VAL A 90 -6.71 5.69 6.73
CA VAL A 90 -6.37 5.55 5.32
C VAL A 90 -7.47 6.17 4.46
N ASN A 91 -7.08 6.88 3.40
CA ASN A 91 -7.99 7.21 2.30
C ASN A 91 -7.86 6.11 1.25
N LEU A 92 -8.93 5.33 1.09
CA LEU A 92 -8.94 4.16 0.21
C LEU A 92 -9.06 4.49 -1.28
N ASN A 93 -9.46 5.73 -1.66
CA ASN A 93 -9.60 6.14 -3.06
C ASN A 93 -10.29 5.10 -3.94
N ASN A 94 -11.47 4.61 -3.49
CA ASN A 94 -12.30 3.56 -4.10
C ASN A 94 -11.81 2.11 -3.91
N ALA A 95 -10.76 1.87 -3.13
CA ALA A 95 -10.41 0.49 -2.80
C ALA A 95 -11.54 -0.23 -2.05
N PRO A 96 -11.68 -1.56 -2.22
CA PRO A 96 -12.72 -2.34 -1.56
C PRO A 96 -12.68 -2.21 -0.04
N SER A 97 -13.85 -2.09 0.59
CA SER A 97 -14.01 -1.94 2.04
C SER A 97 -13.64 -3.19 2.85
N ASP A 98 -13.51 -4.33 2.19
CA ASP A 98 -13.05 -5.60 2.75
C ASP A 98 -11.54 -5.85 2.57
N SER A 99 -10.80 -4.83 2.15
CA SER A 99 -9.34 -4.81 2.21
C SER A 99 -8.84 -4.93 3.65
N THR A 100 -7.67 -5.55 3.84
CA THR A 100 -7.04 -5.70 5.16
C THR A 100 -5.69 -5.01 5.22
N PHE A 101 -5.23 -4.69 6.46
CA PHE A 101 -4.08 -3.84 6.70
C PHE A 101 -3.11 -4.44 7.70
N SER A 102 -1.80 -4.32 7.44
CA SER A 102 -0.77 -4.79 8.37
C SER A 102 0.57 -4.07 8.13
N PHE A 103 1.51 -4.21 9.07
CA PHE A 103 2.92 -3.84 8.85
C PHE A 103 3.74 -4.99 8.23
N GLY A 104 3.10 -5.85 7.44
CA GLY A 104 3.67 -7.05 6.85
C GLY A 104 3.20 -8.32 7.55
N VAL A 105 3.92 -9.41 7.31
CA VAL A 105 3.62 -10.74 7.85
C VAL A 105 4.77 -11.19 8.73
N GLY A 106 4.44 -11.67 9.93
CA GLY A 106 5.41 -12.19 10.88
C GLY A 106 5.94 -13.58 10.49
N GLU A 107 6.94 -14.05 11.21
CA GLU A 107 7.53 -15.40 11.01
C GLU A 107 6.51 -16.53 11.27
N ASP A 108 5.48 -16.24 12.06
CA ASP A 108 4.34 -17.13 12.36
C ASP A 108 3.25 -17.14 11.27
N GLY A 109 3.44 -16.37 10.18
CA GLY A 109 2.48 -16.21 9.09
C GLY A 109 1.31 -15.27 9.41
N ASN A 110 1.28 -14.64 10.58
CA ASN A 110 0.21 -13.73 10.98
C ASN A 110 0.52 -12.26 10.60
N PRO A 111 -0.53 -11.45 10.31
CA PRO A 111 -0.36 -10.03 10.05
C PRO A 111 0.21 -9.28 11.27
N ILE A 112 1.26 -8.52 11.05
CA ILE A 112 1.88 -7.67 12.08
C ILE A 112 1.00 -6.44 12.30
N LYS A 113 0.48 -6.27 13.53
CA LYS A 113 -0.40 -5.16 13.93
C LYS A 113 0.32 -4.07 14.71
N LYS A 114 1.49 -4.37 15.26
CA LYS A 114 2.32 -3.44 16.02
C LYS A 114 3.76 -3.59 15.61
N THR A 115 4.46 -2.48 15.48
CA THR A 115 5.88 -2.46 15.17
C THR A 115 6.54 -1.22 15.78
N THR A 116 7.84 -1.30 16.02
CA THR A 116 8.65 -0.16 16.46
C THR A 116 9.78 0.06 15.43
N VAL A 117 9.90 1.28 14.94
CA VAL A 117 10.94 1.68 13.98
C VAL A 117 11.67 2.90 14.56
N ASP A 118 12.97 2.76 14.82
CA ASP A 118 13.82 3.81 15.38
C ASP A 118 13.25 4.46 16.66
N GLY A 119 12.59 3.65 17.50
CA GLY A 119 11.95 4.10 18.74
C GLY A 119 10.57 4.74 18.57
N TRP A 120 10.04 4.77 17.33
CA TRP A 120 8.65 5.18 17.06
C TRP A 120 7.75 3.95 17.10
N ASP A 121 6.71 3.99 17.91
CA ASP A 121 5.75 2.90 18.06
C ASP A 121 4.58 3.10 17.11
N TYR A 122 4.24 2.03 16.40
CA TYR A 122 3.15 1.98 15.42
C TYR A 122 2.16 0.88 15.78
N GLU A 123 0.87 1.19 15.68
CA GLU A 123 -0.22 0.23 15.82
C GLU A 123 -1.23 0.44 14.70
N ILE A 124 -1.76 -0.65 14.12
CA ILE A 124 -2.76 -0.61 13.05
C ILE A 124 -3.97 -1.46 13.38
N ASP A 125 -5.16 -0.94 13.09
CA ASP A 125 -6.38 -1.75 13.02
C ASP A 125 -6.42 -2.49 11.68
N PRO A 126 -6.39 -3.84 11.66
CA PRO A 126 -6.31 -4.61 10.43
C PRO A 126 -7.58 -4.56 9.57
N ARG A 127 -8.68 -4.03 10.08
CA ARG A 127 -9.97 -3.95 9.37
C ARG A 127 -10.25 -2.55 8.83
N THR A 128 -9.88 -1.53 9.58
CA THR A 128 -10.16 -0.13 9.22
C THR A 128 -8.97 0.55 8.56
N GLY A 129 -7.75 0.01 8.75
CA GLY A 129 -6.52 0.65 8.33
C GLY A 129 -6.15 1.88 9.18
N GLU A 130 -6.85 2.12 10.30
CA GLU A 130 -6.48 3.20 11.20
C GLU A 130 -5.09 2.94 11.79
N VAL A 131 -4.18 3.92 11.66
CA VAL A 131 -2.82 3.83 12.18
C VAL A 131 -2.62 4.84 13.31
N SER A 132 -2.15 4.35 14.45
CA SER A 132 -1.66 5.16 15.57
C SER A 132 -0.14 5.17 15.57
N VAL A 133 0.46 6.34 15.75
CA VAL A 133 1.92 6.53 15.81
C VAL A 133 2.27 7.32 17.05
N THR A 134 3.27 6.84 17.81
CA THR A 134 3.81 7.53 18.99
C THR A 134 5.32 7.71 18.81
N PRO A 135 5.81 8.96 18.59
CA PRO A 135 7.24 9.23 18.59
C PRO A 135 7.85 9.04 19.98
N PRO A 136 9.13 8.72 20.09
CA PRO A 136 9.79 8.66 21.39
C PRO A 136 9.71 10.02 22.13
N SER A 137 9.67 10.00 23.44
CA SER A 137 9.65 11.23 24.26
C SER A 137 10.93 12.08 24.10
N THR A 138 12.00 11.47 23.59
CA THR A 138 13.28 12.10 23.27
C THR A 138 13.37 12.67 21.87
N ALA A 139 12.33 12.49 21.06
CA ALA A 139 12.28 13.03 19.70
C ALA A 139 12.37 14.57 19.72
N LYS A 140 13.05 15.12 18.74
CA LYS A 140 13.24 16.56 18.61
C LYS A 140 12.23 17.18 17.64
N PRO A 141 11.90 18.46 17.82
CA PRO A 141 11.11 19.18 16.84
C PRO A 141 11.71 19.07 15.44
N GLY A 142 10.87 18.70 14.46
CA GLY A 142 11.29 18.45 13.06
C GLY A 142 11.74 17.02 12.75
N ASP A 143 11.91 16.16 13.77
CA ASP A 143 12.16 14.73 13.51
C ASP A 143 10.98 14.13 12.76
N LYS A 144 11.27 13.23 11.85
CA LYS A 144 10.27 12.58 11.01
C LYS A 144 10.58 11.10 10.86
N GLN A 145 9.54 10.30 10.76
CA GLN A 145 9.66 8.87 10.50
C GLN A 145 8.59 8.43 9.50
N ILE A 146 8.94 7.44 8.67
CA ILE A 146 8.06 6.84 7.68
C ILE A 146 8.15 5.33 7.85
N THR A 147 6.99 4.67 7.90
CA THR A 147 6.89 3.21 7.75
C THR A 147 5.89 2.87 6.66
N ASN A 148 5.85 1.61 6.21
CA ASN A 148 4.90 1.17 5.21
C ASN A 148 3.81 0.30 5.82
N VAL A 149 2.60 0.50 5.37
CA VAL A 149 1.46 -0.38 5.60
C VAL A 149 1.25 -1.22 4.34
N THR A 150 1.11 -2.51 4.51
CA THR A 150 0.65 -3.43 3.46
C THR A 150 -0.87 -3.41 3.45
N VAL A 151 -1.45 -2.97 2.35
CA VAL A 151 -2.88 -3.11 2.05
C VAL A 151 -3.05 -4.38 1.24
N THR A 152 -3.86 -5.31 1.72
CA THR A 152 -4.18 -6.56 1.02
C THR A 152 -5.62 -6.50 0.54
N TYR A 153 -5.80 -6.62 -0.77
CA TYR A 153 -7.11 -6.56 -1.41
C TYR A 153 -7.79 -7.94 -1.45
N PRO A 154 -9.13 -7.99 -1.68
CA PRO A 154 -9.88 -9.24 -1.75
C PRO A 154 -9.42 -10.21 -2.84
N ASP A 155 -8.79 -9.71 -3.90
CA ASP A 155 -8.21 -10.53 -4.97
C ASP A 155 -6.80 -11.08 -4.64
N GLY A 156 -6.30 -10.79 -3.43
CA GLY A 156 -4.98 -11.21 -2.94
C GLY A 156 -3.83 -10.30 -3.38
N SER A 157 -4.07 -9.31 -4.24
CA SER A 157 -3.04 -8.32 -4.59
C SER A 157 -2.76 -7.36 -3.43
N THR A 158 -1.57 -6.73 -3.43
CA THR A 158 -1.15 -5.89 -2.30
C THR A 158 -0.49 -4.61 -2.76
N ASP A 159 -0.65 -3.54 -1.96
CA ASP A 159 0.09 -2.29 -2.05
C ASP A 159 0.89 -2.02 -0.79
N LEU A 160 2.00 -1.31 -0.93
CA LEU A 160 2.79 -0.75 0.16
C LEU A 160 2.54 0.75 0.24
N VAL A 161 1.88 1.19 1.30
CA VAL A 161 1.45 2.58 1.46
C VAL A 161 2.24 3.25 2.58
N PRO A 162 2.98 4.35 2.30
CA PRO A 162 3.79 5.02 3.31
C PRO A 162 2.92 5.78 4.33
N VAL A 163 3.30 5.67 5.59
CA VAL A 163 2.73 6.42 6.72
C VAL A 163 3.81 7.32 7.29
N GLY A 164 3.71 8.63 7.02
CA GLY A 164 4.67 9.62 7.48
C GLY A 164 4.16 10.39 8.71
N THR A 165 5.02 10.61 9.70
CA THR A 165 4.73 11.43 10.88
C THR A 165 5.90 12.36 11.17
N VAL A 166 5.58 13.59 11.56
CA VAL A 166 6.55 14.64 11.87
C VAL A 166 6.34 15.11 13.31
N VAL A 167 7.44 15.35 14.06
CA VAL A 167 7.37 16.02 15.35
C VAL A 167 7.23 17.51 15.14
N ASN A 168 6.16 18.09 15.69
CA ASN A 168 5.89 19.53 15.59
C ASN A 168 7.06 20.37 16.13
N LEU A 169 7.34 21.44 15.43
CA LEU A 169 8.14 22.52 15.98
C LEU A 169 7.39 23.11 17.19
N THR A 170 8.11 23.34 18.27
CA THR A 170 7.56 24.04 19.44
C THR A 170 7.93 25.51 19.36
N LYS A 171 7.10 26.40 19.89
CA LYS A 171 7.34 27.85 19.81
C LYS A 171 8.70 28.28 20.39
N ASN A 172 9.20 27.57 21.40
CA ASN A 172 10.53 27.83 21.95
C ASN A 172 11.66 27.40 20.99
N TYR A 173 11.40 26.57 20.00
CA TYR A 173 12.36 26.16 18.97
C TYR A 173 12.36 27.13 17.77
N GLU A 174 11.23 27.78 17.54
CA GLU A 174 11.03 28.75 16.47
C GLU A 174 11.35 30.18 16.94
N ALA A 175 11.28 30.44 18.26
CA ALA A 175 11.54 31.74 18.84
C ALA A 175 13.00 31.90 19.24
N GLU A 176 13.61 33.01 18.88
CA GLU A 176 14.96 33.41 19.27
C GLU A 176 14.88 34.60 20.24
N PRO A 177 14.57 34.34 21.55
CA PRO A 177 14.54 35.43 22.52
C PRO A 177 15.96 35.96 22.78
N THR A 178 16.11 37.26 22.68
CA THR A 178 17.39 37.97 22.95
C THR A 178 17.16 39.16 23.87
N TYR A 179 18.19 39.51 24.60
CA TYR A 179 18.24 40.76 25.33
C TYR A 179 19.37 41.62 24.69
N PRO A 180 19.09 42.84 24.25
CA PRO A 180 20.13 43.74 23.80
C PRO A 180 21.07 44.07 24.99
N PRO A 181 22.35 44.24 24.73
CA PRO A 181 23.29 44.65 25.75
C PRO A 181 22.98 46.09 26.23
N GLU A 182 22.90 46.31 27.53
CA GLU A 182 22.71 47.61 28.15
C GLU A 182 24.02 48.08 28.78
N THR A 183 24.30 49.38 28.72
CA THR A 183 25.42 50.01 29.40
C THR A 183 24.91 50.87 30.53
N ILE A 184 25.44 50.66 31.76
CA ILE A 184 25.04 51.40 32.97
C ILE A 184 26.27 51.90 33.71
N PHE A 185 26.09 52.98 34.44
CA PHE A 185 27.12 53.46 35.38
C PHE A 185 27.03 52.78 36.72
N PRO A 186 28.12 52.73 37.50
CA PRO A 186 28.10 52.16 38.85
C PRO A 186 27.03 52.85 39.73
N GLY A 187 26.15 52.02 40.29
CA GLY A 187 25.03 52.46 41.15
C GLY A 187 23.73 52.79 40.43
N GLU A 188 23.68 52.75 39.10
CA GLU A 188 22.45 52.91 38.32
C GLU A 188 21.72 51.59 38.09
N THR A 189 20.45 51.68 37.73
CA THR A 189 19.62 50.54 37.36
C THR A 189 19.25 50.67 35.92
N ALA A 190 19.49 49.59 35.09
CA ALA A 190 19.01 49.51 33.73
C ALA A 190 17.96 48.39 33.58
N THR A 191 17.12 48.57 32.58
CA THR A 191 16.13 47.56 32.19
C THR A 191 16.39 47.15 30.76
N ALA A 192 16.73 45.89 30.53
CA ALA A 192 16.87 45.33 29.19
C ALA A 192 15.51 44.74 28.71
N PRO A 193 14.91 45.28 27.65
CA PRO A 193 13.69 44.74 27.12
C PRO A 193 13.96 43.38 26.43
N LEU A 194 13.02 42.43 26.60
CA LEU A 194 13.08 41.19 25.84
C LEU A 194 12.73 41.45 24.39
N ASP A 195 13.64 41.11 23.48
CA ASP A 195 13.36 41.04 22.04
C ASP A 195 12.95 39.57 21.71
N LEU A 196 11.67 39.38 21.41
CA LEU A 196 11.09 38.07 21.10
C LEU A 196 10.62 38.07 19.65
N LYS A 197 11.40 37.48 18.78
CA LYS A 197 10.96 37.18 17.40
C LYS A 197 10.17 35.91 17.40
N LEU A 198 8.87 36.01 17.16
CA LEU A 198 7.98 34.87 16.91
C LEU A 198 7.86 34.68 15.39
N PRO A 199 7.91 33.46 14.88
CA PRO A 199 7.58 33.16 13.49
C PRO A 199 6.12 33.48 13.21
N ASP A 200 5.81 33.92 12.01
CA ASP A 200 4.46 34.24 11.51
C ASP A 200 3.56 33.01 11.42
#